data_363757a55550149a0edffa68619b0348
#
_entry.id   363757a55550149a0edffa68619b0348
#
_cell.length_a   1.000
_cell.length_b   1.000
_cell.length_c   1.000
_cell.angle_alpha   90.00
_cell.angle_beta   90.00
_cell.angle_gamma   90.00
#
_symmetry.space_group_name_H-M   'P 1'
#
loop_
_entity.id
_entity.type
_entity.pdbx_description
1 polymer ?
#
loop_
_entity_poly.entity_id
_entity_poly.type
_entity_poly.pdbx_seq_one_letter_code
_entity_poly.pdbx_strand_id
1 'polypeptide(L)'
;LKVVRLSGAFSVHRSLEALGGWVAFSERLQLRKYLREADLVWIGYCPWYSLLKGYRGTIVYDKMDDDIQITKNGLLKKLIRKVEPPLVERADLLFVTAQRFRDEFRKKGKCPYVVPNAVDRSAMAHLTGGTPEKLPSRVFGYVGMISHWFDVDAIQTILDADQRDRVVLVGPSEIELPVHPRLVCTGRIPKERVDGWIRSFDVCLYPFQRTPLIDTIDPVKIYEY
;
A
#
# COMPACT_ATOMS: atom_id res chain seq x y z
N LEU A 1 -2.56 22.42 -5.99
CA LEU A 1 -2.09 21.18 -6.62
C LEU A 1 -2.81 20.99 -7.96
N LYS A 2 -2.05 20.86 -9.06
CA LYS A 2 -2.62 20.60 -10.39
C LYS A 2 -2.46 19.11 -10.69
N VAL A 3 -3.57 18.39 -10.79
CA VAL A 3 -3.57 16.98 -11.21
C VAL A 3 -3.65 16.92 -12.72
N VAL A 4 -2.68 16.25 -13.34
CA VAL A 4 -2.64 16.01 -14.78
C VAL A 4 -2.88 14.52 -15.02
N ARG A 5 -3.95 14.19 -15.77
CA ARG A 5 -4.18 12.83 -16.23
C ARG A 5 -3.53 12.65 -17.60
N LEU A 6 -2.68 11.64 -17.72
CA LEU A 6 -2.15 11.23 -19.00
C LEU A 6 -3.22 10.40 -19.72
N SER A 7 -3.54 10.76 -20.94
CA SER A 7 -4.43 9.97 -21.79
C SER A 7 -3.60 9.03 -22.65
N GLY A 8 -3.71 7.74 -22.39
CA GLY A 8 -3.12 6.69 -23.23
C GLY A 8 -4.19 5.73 -23.72
N ALA A 9 -4.02 5.16 -24.89
CA ALA A 9 -4.94 4.14 -25.43
C ALA A 9 -4.97 2.87 -24.57
N PHE A 10 -3.98 2.69 -23.68
CA PHE A 10 -3.83 1.55 -22.78
C PHE A 10 -3.28 2.00 -21.44
N SER A 11 -3.66 1.33 -20.34
CA SER A 11 -3.03 1.59 -19.05
C SER A 11 -1.57 1.16 -19.07
N VAL A 12 -0.69 1.93 -18.43
CA VAL A 12 0.75 1.63 -18.30
C VAL A 12 1.00 0.19 -17.85
N HIS A 13 0.12 -0.38 -17.07
CA HIS A 13 0.22 -1.73 -16.54
C HIS A 13 0.06 -2.86 -17.57
N ARG A 14 -0.66 -2.63 -18.67
CA ARG A 14 -0.96 -3.68 -19.66
C ARG A 14 -0.11 -3.62 -20.90
N SER A 15 0.52 -2.49 -21.21
CA SER A 15 1.02 -2.21 -22.55
C SER A 15 2.54 -2.14 -22.68
N LEU A 16 3.27 -2.10 -21.57
CA LEU A 16 4.72 -1.89 -21.61
C LEU A 16 5.52 -3.06 -22.18
N GLU A 17 4.95 -4.26 -22.30
CA GLU A 17 5.67 -5.39 -22.90
C GLU A 17 5.29 -5.71 -24.35
N ALA A 18 4.03 -5.62 -24.72
CA ALA A 18 3.60 -5.96 -26.09
C ALA A 18 3.79 -4.81 -27.10
N LEU A 19 3.71 -3.56 -26.60
CA LEU A 19 3.83 -2.34 -27.41
C LEU A 19 4.81 -1.33 -26.80
N GLY A 20 5.70 -1.79 -25.94
CA GLY A 20 6.52 -1.04 -24.96
C GLY A 20 7.21 0.24 -25.41
N GLY A 21 7.42 0.44 -26.71
CA GLY A 21 7.96 1.69 -27.25
C GLY A 21 6.89 2.75 -27.51
N TRP A 22 5.75 2.37 -28.06
CA TRP A 22 4.75 3.32 -28.58
C TRP A 22 3.88 3.97 -27.50
N VAL A 23 3.45 3.21 -26.49
CA VAL A 23 2.61 3.74 -25.39
C VAL A 23 3.43 4.65 -24.49
N ALA A 24 4.61 4.19 -24.09
CA ALA A 24 5.54 5.05 -23.35
C ALA A 24 5.94 6.29 -24.14
N PHE A 25 5.93 6.24 -25.48
CA PHE A 25 6.21 7.39 -26.33
C PHE A 25 5.11 8.44 -26.28
N SER A 26 3.83 8.05 -26.37
CA SER A 26 2.69 8.99 -26.28
C SER A 26 2.61 9.67 -24.92
N GLU A 27 2.75 8.90 -23.84
CA GLU A 27 2.76 9.43 -22.48
C GLU A 27 3.98 10.34 -22.23
N ARG A 28 5.15 9.97 -22.75
CA ARG A 28 6.36 10.79 -22.68
C ARG A 28 6.18 12.11 -23.41
N LEU A 29 5.53 12.14 -24.56
CA LEU A 29 5.23 13.39 -25.28
C LEU A 29 4.34 14.31 -24.45
N GLN A 30 3.32 13.76 -23.79
CA GLN A 30 2.43 14.52 -22.91
C GLN A 30 3.17 15.07 -21.68
N LEU A 31 4.08 14.27 -21.09
CA LEU A 31 4.89 14.68 -19.94
C LEU A 31 5.98 15.67 -20.30
N ARG A 32 6.44 15.70 -21.55
CA ARG A 32 7.63 16.46 -21.98
C ARG A 32 7.60 17.93 -21.57
N LYS A 33 6.43 18.59 -21.70
CA LYS A 33 6.29 20.01 -21.32
C LYS A 33 6.46 20.22 -19.81
N TYR A 34 5.91 19.30 -18.98
CA TYR A 34 6.02 19.38 -17.53
C TYR A 34 7.45 19.06 -17.06
N LEU A 35 8.09 18.06 -17.67
CA LEU A 35 9.46 17.67 -17.34
C LEU A 35 10.49 18.74 -17.71
N ARG A 36 10.19 19.60 -18.70
CA ARG A 36 11.06 20.74 -19.04
C ARG A 36 11.02 21.86 -18.00
N GLU A 37 9.90 22.02 -17.34
CA GLU A 37 9.64 23.06 -16.34
C GLU A 37 9.89 22.57 -14.90
N ALA A 38 10.04 21.26 -14.71
CA ALA A 38 10.22 20.68 -13.39
C ALA A 38 11.70 20.66 -12.98
N ASP A 39 12.02 21.25 -11.85
CA ASP A 39 13.35 21.16 -11.22
C ASP A 39 13.52 19.81 -10.50
N LEU A 40 12.39 19.23 -10.03
CA LEU A 40 12.36 17.98 -9.27
C LEU A 40 11.21 17.10 -9.73
N VAL A 41 11.47 15.79 -9.82
CA VAL A 41 10.46 14.75 -10.05
C VAL A 41 10.46 13.78 -8.88
N TRP A 42 9.28 13.61 -8.26
CA TRP A 42 9.06 12.65 -7.18
C TRP A 42 8.38 11.41 -7.72
N ILE A 43 9.00 10.25 -7.54
CA ILE A 43 8.53 8.96 -8.06
C ILE A 43 8.11 8.07 -6.90
N GLY A 44 6.81 7.81 -6.73
CA GLY A 44 6.27 6.84 -5.76
C GLY A 44 6.06 5.44 -6.35
N TYR A 45 6.17 5.28 -7.67
CA TYR A 45 5.97 4.01 -8.37
C TYR A 45 7.01 3.82 -9.48
N CYS A 46 7.94 2.88 -9.28
CA CYS A 46 9.14 2.77 -10.10
C CYS A 46 8.92 2.60 -11.62
N PRO A 47 7.84 1.97 -12.13
CA PRO A 47 7.60 1.89 -13.58
C PRO A 47 7.53 3.24 -14.30
N TRP A 48 7.14 4.32 -13.61
CA TRP A 48 7.10 5.68 -14.16
C TRP A 48 8.49 6.20 -14.58
N TYR A 49 9.55 5.66 -14.01
CA TYR A 49 10.91 6.04 -14.39
C TYR A 49 11.19 5.84 -15.87
N SER A 50 10.55 4.87 -16.52
CA SER A 50 10.67 4.65 -17.97
C SER A 50 10.26 5.87 -18.81
N LEU A 51 9.43 6.75 -18.27
CA LEU A 51 8.95 7.97 -18.95
C LEU A 51 9.95 9.14 -18.83
N LEU A 52 10.92 9.07 -17.92
CA LEU A 52 11.84 10.15 -17.61
C LEU A 52 13.12 10.15 -18.49
N LYS A 53 13.15 9.42 -19.59
CA LYS A 53 14.32 9.37 -20.47
C LYS A 53 14.70 10.77 -20.93
N GLY A 54 15.95 11.17 -20.60
CA GLY A 54 16.49 12.48 -20.94
C GLY A 54 16.21 13.60 -19.93
N TYR A 55 15.46 13.31 -18.84
CA TYR A 55 15.32 14.24 -17.75
C TYR A 55 16.65 14.39 -16.96
N ARG A 56 17.06 15.64 -16.67
CA ARG A 56 18.34 15.94 -16.01
C ARG A 56 18.20 16.62 -14.66
N GLY A 57 16.95 16.95 -14.25
CA GLY A 57 16.68 17.54 -12.95
C GLY A 57 16.80 16.54 -11.80
N THR A 58 16.46 16.98 -10.61
CA THR A 58 16.51 16.17 -9.39
C THR A 58 15.44 15.07 -9.42
N ILE A 59 15.84 13.85 -9.11
CA ILE A 59 14.93 12.71 -8.97
C ILE A 59 14.89 12.25 -7.51
N VAL A 60 13.69 12.27 -6.94
CA VAL A 60 13.37 11.64 -5.65
C VAL A 60 12.67 10.33 -5.91
N TYR A 61 13.17 9.24 -5.37
CA TYR A 61 12.47 7.96 -5.37
C TYR A 61 11.97 7.63 -3.97
N ASP A 62 10.67 7.43 -3.87
CA ASP A 62 9.95 7.11 -2.64
C ASP A 62 9.41 5.68 -2.75
N LYS A 63 10.15 4.73 -2.18
CA LYS A 63 9.79 3.31 -2.19
C LYS A 63 8.92 3.00 -0.99
N MET A 64 7.61 2.93 -1.23
CA MET A 64 6.63 2.64 -0.18
C MET A 64 6.48 1.15 0.09
N ASP A 65 6.49 0.32 -0.98
CA ASP A 65 6.17 -1.10 -0.91
C ASP A 65 7.08 -1.96 -1.79
N ASP A 66 7.01 -3.29 -1.62
CA ASP A 66 7.63 -4.25 -2.53
C ASP A 66 6.69 -4.54 -3.71
N ASP A 67 6.74 -3.67 -4.72
CA ASP A 67 5.92 -3.78 -5.93
C ASP A 67 6.03 -5.15 -6.63
N ILE A 68 7.19 -5.82 -6.51
CA ILE A 68 7.41 -7.15 -7.11
C ILE A 68 6.59 -8.21 -6.38
N GLN A 69 6.49 -8.13 -5.07
CA GLN A 69 5.75 -9.11 -4.28
C GLN A 69 4.24 -8.84 -4.29
N ILE A 70 3.85 -7.58 -4.33
CA ILE A 70 2.43 -7.18 -4.37
C ILE A 70 1.80 -7.57 -5.70
N THR A 71 2.46 -7.33 -6.84
CA THR A 71 1.84 -7.61 -8.13
C THR A 71 1.79 -9.09 -8.46
N LYS A 72 0.63 -9.55 -8.97
CA LYS A 72 0.46 -10.90 -9.53
C LYS A 72 0.84 -10.95 -11.02
N ASN A 73 1.02 -9.79 -11.67
CA ASN A 73 1.30 -9.70 -13.11
C ASN A 73 2.79 -9.96 -13.41
N GLY A 74 3.10 -11.07 -14.09
CA GLY A 74 4.46 -11.47 -14.43
C GLY A 74 5.19 -10.47 -15.32
N LEU A 75 4.47 -9.81 -16.24
CA LEU A 75 5.02 -8.80 -17.14
C LEU A 75 5.42 -7.54 -16.35
N LEU A 76 4.59 -7.14 -15.41
CA LEU A 76 4.89 -6.02 -14.52
C LEU A 76 6.10 -6.32 -13.62
N LYS A 77 6.20 -7.56 -13.10
CA LYS A 77 7.40 -7.99 -12.34
C LYS A 77 8.69 -7.84 -13.14
N LYS A 78 8.67 -8.24 -14.43
CA LYS A 78 9.83 -8.09 -15.31
C LYS A 78 10.19 -6.62 -15.55
N LEU A 79 9.17 -5.78 -15.76
CA LEU A 79 9.37 -4.34 -15.91
C LEU A 79 10.00 -3.72 -14.65
N ILE A 80 9.43 -3.99 -13.47
CA ILE A 80 9.94 -3.48 -12.20
C ILE A 80 11.41 -3.88 -12.01
N ARG A 81 11.75 -5.15 -12.20
CA ARG A 81 13.13 -5.63 -12.13
C ARG A 81 14.08 -4.93 -13.09
N LYS A 82 13.58 -4.49 -14.26
CA LYS A 82 14.35 -3.77 -15.26
C LYS A 82 14.55 -2.29 -14.93
N VAL A 83 13.52 -1.62 -14.35
CA VAL A 83 13.51 -0.17 -14.21
C VAL A 83 13.91 0.30 -12.81
N GLU A 84 13.68 -0.48 -11.77
CA GLU A 84 14.01 -0.08 -10.40
C GLU A 84 15.53 0.06 -10.16
N PRO A 85 16.41 -0.88 -10.58
CA PRO A 85 17.84 -0.71 -10.35
C PRO A 85 18.41 0.57 -10.94
N PRO A 86 18.18 0.93 -12.23
CA PRO A 86 18.67 2.18 -12.76
C PRO A 86 17.99 3.43 -12.15
N LEU A 87 16.75 3.32 -11.66
CA LEU A 87 16.12 4.39 -10.90
C LEU A 87 16.84 4.63 -9.57
N VAL A 88 17.09 3.56 -8.80
CA VAL A 88 17.83 3.63 -7.52
C VAL A 88 19.23 4.21 -7.74
N GLU A 89 19.89 3.85 -8.85
CA GLU A 89 21.21 4.38 -9.20
C GLU A 89 21.16 5.88 -9.51
N ARG A 90 20.15 6.32 -10.26
CA ARG A 90 20.01 7.70 -10.73
C ARG A 90 19.39 8.64 -9.69
N ALA A 91 18.61 8.12 -8.74
CA ALA A 91 17.92 8.96 -7.76
C ALA A 91 18.92 9.76 -6.91
N ASP A 92 18.65 11.05 -6.80
CA ASP A 92 19.44 11.97 -5.97
C ASP A 92 19.05 11.83 -4.49
N LEU A 93 17.78 11.53 -4.23
CA LEU A 93 17.25 11.24 -2.90
C LEU A 93 16.42 9.96 -2.93
N LEU A 94 16.59 9.14 -1.90
CA LEU A 94 15.86 7.88 -1.71
C LEU A 94 15.12 7.93 -0.38
N PHE A 95 13.80 7.78 -0.44
CA PHE A 95 12.95 7.55 0.73
C PHE A 95 12.45 6.12 0.72
N VAL A 96 12.33 5.52 1.91
CA VAL A 96 11.81 4.17 2.09
C VAL A 96 10.93 4.13 3.34
N THR A 97 9.87 3.35 3.33
CA THR A 97 8.99 3.21 4.50
C THR A 97 9.52 2.20 5.52
N ALA A 98 10.23 1.14 5.07
CA ALA A 98 10.67 0.06 5.92
C ALA A 98 12.20 0.00 6.07
N GLN A 99 12.65 -0.40 7.28
CA GLN A 99 14.07 -0.60 7.58
C GLN A 99 14.73 -1.62 6.65
N ARG A 100 13.99 -2.65 6.24
CA ARG A 100 14.47 -3.67 5.30
C ARG A 100 14.92 -3.08 3.97
N PHE A 101 14.15 -2.15 3.39
CA PHE A 101 14.55 -1.45 2.16
C PHE A 101 15.79 -0.58 2.37
N ARG A 102 15.88 0.09 3.53
CA ARG A 102 17.10 0.84 3.88
C ARG A 102 18.33 -0.08 3.86
N ASP A 103 18.23 -1.23 4.50
CA ASP A 103 19.36 -2.16 4.63
C ASP A 103 19.72 -2.80 3.27
N GLU A 104 18.72 -3.07 2.43
CA GLU A 104 18.93 -3.54 1.06
C GLU A 104 19.66 -2.49 0.21
N PHE A 105 19.22 -1.23 0.24
CA PHE A 105 19.86 -0.18 -0.55
C PHE A 105 21.24 0.22 -0.01
N ARG A 106 21.47 0.13 1.29
CA ARG A 106 22.82 0.32 1.88
C ARG A 106 23.81 -0.72 1.37
N LYS A 107 23.41 -1.97 1.20
CA LYS A 107 24.26 -3.01 0.59
C LYS A 107 24.63 -2.68 -0.86
N LYS A 108 23.86 -1.84 -1.53
CA LYS A 108 24.12 -1.33 -2.89
C LYS A 108 24.83 0.03 -2.88
N GLY A 109 25.38 0.47 -1.74
CA GLY A 109 26.12 1.73 -1.60
C GLY A 109 25.25 2.99 -1.57
N LYS A 110 23.93 2.86 -1.36
CA LYS A 110 23.00 4.00 -1.28
C LYS A 110 22.68 4.34 0.18
N CYS A 111 22.28 5.60 0.43
CA CYS A 111 21.95 6.10 1.75
C CYS A 111 20.48 6.57 1.79
N PRO A 112 19.49 5.66 1.84
CA PRO A 112 18.09 6.04 1.88
C PRO A 112 17.69 6.59 3.26
N TYR A 113 16.74 7.53 3.24
CA TYR A 113 16.05 8.01 4.43
C TYR A 113 14.86 7.13 4.73
N VAL A 114 14.70 6.71 5.99
CA VAL A 114 13.51 5.97 6.43
C VAL A 114 12.45 6.98 6.85
N VAL A 115 11.34 6.99 6.13
CA VAL A 115 10.17 7.82 6.41
C VAL A 115 8.96 6.90 6.50
N PRO A 116 8.58 6.47 7.70
CA PRO A 116 7.43 5.60 7.91
C PRO A 116 6.13 6.25 7.47
N ASN A 117 5.09 5.44 7.28
CA ASN A 117 3.73 5.93 7.14
C ASN A 117 3.29 6.66 8.41
N ALA A 118 2.27 7.48 8.29
CA ALA A 118 1.70 8.24 9.39
C ALA A 118 0.21 8.48 9.17
N VAL A 119 -0.47 8.96 10.21
CA VAL A 119 -1.86 9.40 10.12
C VAL A 119 -1.96 10.87 10.53
N ASP A 120 -2.90 11.57 9.92
CA ASP A 120 -3.26 12.91 10.33
C ASP A 120 -4.26 12.83 11.49
N ARG A 121 -3.76 13.03 12.72
CA ARG A 121 -4.60 13.01 13.93
C ARG A 121 -5.66 14.09 13.93
N SER A 122 -5.43 15.23 13.29
CA SER A 122 -6.42 16.30 13.20
C SER A 122 -7.58 15.89 12.31
N ALA A 123 -7.31 15.24 11.18
CA ALA A 123 -8.34 14.68 10.31
C ALA A 123 -9.14 13.57 11.00
N MET A 124 -8.49 12.74 11.82
CA MET A 124 -9.18 11.70 12.61
C MET A 124 -10.07 12.27 13.71
N ALA A 125 -9.68 13.34 14.36
CA ALA A 125 -10.48 13.99 15.42
C ALA A 125 -11.83 14.55 14.92
N HIS A 126 -11.95 14.79 13.63
CA HIS A 126 -13.18 15.29 12.99
C HIS A 126 -14.09 14.18 12.43
N LEU A 127 -13.67 12.92 12.51
CA LEU A 127 -14.49 11.79 12.08
C LEU A 127 -15.55 11.48 13.17
N THR A 128 -16.73 12.02 13.00
CA THR A 128 -17.89 11.86 13.93
C THR A 128 -18.75 10.64 13.60
N GLY A 129 -18.16 9.62 12.97
CA GLY A 129 -18.86 8.36 12.72
C GLY A 129 -19.35 7.75 14.03
N GLY A 130 -20.68 7.51 14.13
CA GLY A 130 -21.25 6.89 15.33
C GLY A 130 -20.53 5.58 15.66
N THR A 131 -20.13 5.42 16.92
CA THR A 131 -19.56 4.17 17.42
C THR A 131 -20.67 3.11 17.43
N PRO A 132 -20.47 1.92 16.86
CA PRO A 132 -21.42 0.83 17.03
C PRO A 132 -21.66 0.53 18.51
N GLU A 133 -22.84 0.02 18.82
CA GLU A 133 -23.15 -0.37 20.19
C GLU A 133 -22.09 -1.34 20.71
N LYS A 134 -21.54 -1.05 21.90
CA LYS A 134 -20.50 -1.90 22.49
C LYS A 134 -21.12 -3.23 22.90
N LEU A 135 -20.59 -4.30 22.35
CA LEU A 135 -21.03 -5.65 22.69
C LEU A 135 -20.61 -6.01 24.13
N PRO A 136 -21.39 -6.81 24.86
CA PRO A 136 -21.06 -7.25 26.22
C PRO A 136 -19.95 -8.31 26.27
N SER A 137 -19.09 -8.34 25.27
CA SER A 137 -18.01 -9.29 25.05
C SER A 137 -16.76 -8.55 24.64
N ARG A 138 -15.59 -9.15 24.84
CA ARG A 138 -14.33 -8.61 24.34
C ARG A 138 -14.30 -8.74 22.81
N VAL A 139 -14.05 -7.62 22.13
CA VAL A 139 -14.09 -7.50 20.68
C VAL A 139 -12.68 -7.35 20.12
N PHE A 140 -12.26 -8.31 19.34
CA PHE A 140 -11.06 -8.26 18.53
C PHE A 140 -11.44 -7.76 17.14
N GLY A 141 -10.85 -6.66 16.70
CA GLY A 141 -11.24 -6.00 15.46
C GLY A 141 -10.13 -5.84 14.44
N TYR A 142 -10.47 -6.00 13.18
CA TYR A 142 -9.59 -5.68 12.06
C TYR A 142 -10.33 -4.76 11.09
N VAL A 143 -9.63 -3.76 10.56
CA VAL A 143 -10.14 -2.89 9.50
C VAL A 143 -9.23 -2.96 8.28
N GLY A 144 -9.78 -3.30 7.13
CA GLY A 144 -9.05 -3.28 5.86
C GLY A 144 -9.47 -4.36 4.87
N MET A 145 -8.76 -4.42 3.76
CA MET A 145 -8.90 -5.48 2.77
C MET A 145 -8.46 -6.82 3.36
N ILE A 146 -9.29 -7.84 3.19
CA ILE A 146 -9.01 -9.22 3.59
C ILE A 146 -8.68 -9.99 2.31
N SER A 147 -7.41 -10.39 2.16
CA SER A 147 -6.93 -11.05 0.94
C SER A 147 -5.96 -12.18 1.30
N HIS A 148 -5.24 -12.71 0.32
CA HIS A 148 -4.36 -13.88 0.44
C HIS A 148 -3.23 -13.76 1.49
N TRP A 149 -2.94 -12.57 1.97
CA TRP A 149 -1.97 -12.34 3.06
C TRP A 149 -2.59 -12.43 4.46
N PHE A 150 -3.92 -12.54 4.56
CA PHE A 150 -4.63 -12.58 5.82
C PHE A 150 -4.50 -13.95 6.49
N ASP A 151 -4.22 -13.97 7.78
CA ASP A 151 -4.10 -15.18 8.57
C ASP A 151 -5.46 -15.57 9.19
N VAL A 152 -6.17 -16.44 8.49
CA VAL A 152 -7.49 -16.95 8.93
C VAL A 152 -7.34 -17.87 10.15
N ASP A 153 -6.23 -18.60 10.26
CA ASP A 153 -5.98 -19.53 11.37
C ASP A 153 -5.78 -18.76 12.68
N ALA A 154 -5.16 -17.57 12.61
CA ALA A 154 -5.06 -16.67 13.76
C ALA A 154 -6.46 -16.24 14.25
N ILE A 155 -7.40 -15.95 13.34
CA ILE A 155 -8.79 -15.62 13.70
C ILE A 155 -9.48 -16.80 14.37
N GLN A 156 -9.33 -18.01 13.83
CA GLN A 156 -9.88 -19.22 14.42
C GLN A 156 -9.31 -19.45 15.82
N THR A 157 -8.00 -19.28 16.00
CA THR A 157 -7.34 -19.42 17.30
C THR A 157 -7.94 -18.47 18.36
N ILE A 158 -8.23 -17.21 17.99
CA ILE A 158 -8.88 -16.26 18.92
C ILE A 158 -10.28 -16.75 19.29
N LEU A 159 -11.04 -17.22 18.31
CA LEU A 159 -12.40 -17.70 18.54
C LEU A 159 -12.45 -18.96 19.42
N ASP A 160 -11.42 -19.80 19.34
CA ASP A 160 -11.35 -21.05 20.12
C ASP A 160 -10.82 -20.81 21.55
N ALA A 161 -10.08 -19.73 21.77
CA ALA A 161 -9.43 -19.45 23.05
C ALA A 161 -10.40 -19.08 24.18
N ASP A 162 -11.44 -18.31 23.91
CA ASP A 162 -12.46 -17.93 24.89
C ASP A 162 -13.84 -17.77 24.22
N GLN A 163 -14.86 -18.42 24.78
CA GLN A 163 -16.22 -18.34 24.25
C GLN A 163 -16.87 -16.96 24.37
N ARG A 164 -16.31 -16.07 25.19
CA ARG A 164 -16.75 -14.68 25.34
C ARG A 164 -16.19 -13.75 24.28
N ASP A 165 -15.12 -14.17 23.58
CA ASP A 165 -14.46 -13.35 22.60
C ASP A 165 -15.23 -13.33 21.28
N ARG A 166 -15.27 -12.16 20.66
CA ARG A 166 -15.83 -11.93 19.33
C ARG A 166 -14.78 -11.36 18.42
N VAL A 167 -14.88 -11.68 17.14
CA VAL A 167 -14.03 -11.09 16.11
C VAL A 167 -14.90 -10.30 15.14
N VAL A 168 -14.48 -9.09 14.83
CA VAL A 168 -15.15 -8.21 13.86
C VAL A 168 -14.15 -7.84 12.77
N LEU A 169 -14.47 -8.24 11.54
CA LEU A 169 -13.69 -7.94 10.35
C LEU A 169 -14.42 -6.89 9.51
N VAL A 170 -13.85 -5.70 9.44
CA VAL A 170 -14.42 -4.56 8.72
C VAL A 170 -13.66 -4.33 7.42
N GLY A 171 -14.32 -4.57 6.30
CA GLY A 171 -13.77 -4.38 4.98
C GLY A 171 -14.14 -5.48 3.99
N PRO A 172 -13.83 -5.28 2.70
CA PRO A 172 -14.10 -6.27 1.68
C PRO A 172 -13.16 -7.47 1.81
N SER A 173 -13.67 -8.66 1.50
CA SER A 173 -12.89 -9.90 1.45
C SER A 173 -12.79 -10.43 0.02
N GLU A 174 -11.58 -10.85 -0.36
CA GLU A 174 -11.27 -11.56 -1.60
C GLU A 174 -11.07 -13.07 -1.36
N ILE A 175 -11.18 -13.51 -0.11
CA ILE A 175 -11.06 -14.92 0.29
C ILE A 175 -12.31 -15.35 1.03
N GLU A 176 -12.55 -16.66 1.07
CA GLU A 176 -13.58 -17.23 1.92
C GLU A 176 -13.19 -17.11 3.38
N LEU A 177 -14.15 -16.70 4.21
CA LEU A 177 -14.00 -16.58 5.64
C LEU A 177 -14.84 -17.68 6.33
N PRO A 178 -14.40 -18.20 7.48
CA PRO A 178 -15.16 -19.19 8.20
C PRO A 178 -16.52 -18.63 8.65
N VAL A 179 -17.53 -19.48 8.65
CA VAL A 179 -18.82 -19.14 9.23
C VAL A 179 -18.79 -19.51 10.72
N HIS A 180 -18.89 -18.50 11.58
CA HIS A 180 -18.84 -18.71 13.02
C HIS A 180 -19.77 -17.72 13.74
N PRO A 181 -20.54 -18.14 14.78
CA PRO A 181 -21.52 -17.28 15.46
C PRO A 181 -20.93 -16.02 16.13
N ARG A 182 -19.64 -16.04 16.43
CA ARG A 182 -18.90 -14.96 17.06
C ARG A 182 -17.96 -14.19 16.09
N LEU A 183 -18.02 -14.51 14.80
CA LEU A 183 -17.32 -13.79 13.75
C LEU A 183 -18.31 -12.92 12.98
N VAL A 184 -18.07 -11.61 12.99
CA VAL A 184 -18.85 -10.64 12.23
C VAL A 184 -18.00 -10.08 11.09
N CYS A 185 -18.51 -10.20 9.85
CA CYS A 185 -17.88 -9.64 8.67
C CYS A 185 -18.79 -8.56 8.09
N THR A 186 -18.37 -7.30 8.12
CA THR A 186 -19.23 -6.18 7.70
C THR A 186 -19.25 -5.94 6.19
N GLY A 187 -18.24 -6.46 5.48
CA GLY A 187 -17.96 -6.02 4.12
C GLY A 187 -17.46 -4.57 4.07
N ARG A 188 -17.53 -3.98 2.88
CA ARG A 188 -17.11 -2.59 2.67
C ARG A 188 -18.03 -1.62 3.41
N ILE A 189 -17.45 -0.70 4.15
CA ILE A 189 -18.15 0.39 4.82
C ILE A 189 -17.66 1.76 4.31
N PRO A 190 -18.43 2.85 4.47
CA PRO A 190 -17.97 4.21 4.24
C PRO A 190 -16.78 4.57 5.14
N LYS A 191 -15.83 5.36 4.59
CA LYS A 191 -14.61 5.75 5.32
C LYS A 191 -14.91 6.49 6.63
N GLU A 192 -15.97 7.29 6.61
CA GLU A 192 -16.42 8.10 7.74
C GLU A 192 -16.88 7.26 8.96
N ARG A 193 -17.20 5.98 8.74
CA ARG A 193 -17.59 5.03 9.79
C ARG A 193 -16.42 4.20 10.35
N VAL A 194 -15.26 4.25 9.71
CA VAL A 194 -14.10 3.41 10.09
C VAL A 194 -13.66 3.70 11.52
N ASP A 195 -13.52 4.96 11.87
CA ASP A 195 -13.09 5.39 13.21
C ASP A 195 -14.04 4.89 14.32
N GLY A 196 -15.36 4.93 14.07
CA GLY A 196 -16.35 4.40 15.02
C GLY A 196 -16.18 2.90 15.26
N TRP A 197 -15.84 2.13 14.23
CA TRP A 197 -15.53 0.70 14.39
C TRP A 197 -14.24 0.47 15.17
N ILE A 198 -13.15 1.19 14.84
CA ILE A 198 -11.88 1.07 15.57
C ILE A 198 -12.09 1.33 17.05
N ARG A 199 -12.82 2.37 17.42
CA ARG A 199 -13.15 2.71 18.83
C ARG A 199 -14.04 1.67 19.54
N SER A 200 -14.75 0.82 18.79
CA SER A 200 -15.58 -0.23 19.37
C SER A 200 -14.78 -1.51 19.72
N PHE A 201 -13.53 -1.60 19.26
CA PHE A 201 -12.67 -2.76 19.51
C PHE A 201 -11.98 -2.63 20.87
N ASP A 202 -11.88 -3.74 21.58
CA ASP A 202 -11.03 -3.83 22.78
C ASP A 202 -9.58 -4.16 22.40
N VAL A 203 -9.39 -4.87 21.28
CA VAL A 203 -8.08 -5.20 20.70
C VAL A 203 -8.13 -5.04 19.19
N CYS A 204 -7.26 -4.20 18.65
CA CYS A 204 -7.07 -4.08 17.21
C CYS A 204 -6.10 -5.14 16.71
N LEU A 205 -6.45 -5.79 15.61
CA LEU A 205 -5.71 -6.91 15.03
C LEU A 205 -4.91 -6.51 13.79
N TYR A 206 -3.75 -7.14 13.65
CA TYR A 206 -2.96 -7.16 12.41
C TYR A 206 -2.64 -8.61 12.03
N PRO A 207 -3.66 -9.40 11.60
CA PRO A 207 -3.55 -10.84 11.42
C PRO A 207 -3.03 -11.16 10.01
N PHE A 208 -1.76 -10.91 9.77
CA PHE A 208 -1.12 -11.19 8.49
C PHE A 208 -0.15 -12.36 8.61
N GLN A 209 -0.18 -13.22 7.60
CA GLN A 209 0.77 -14.32 7.49
C GLN A 209 2.19 -13.76 7.40
N ARG A 210 3.11 -14.31 8.20
CA ARG A 210 4.53 -13.90 8.16
C ARG A 210 5.16 -14.33 6.84
N THR A 211 5.32 -13.39 5.95
CA THR A 211 5.94 -13.57 4.64
C THR A 211 7.00 -12.50 4.40
N PRO A 212 7.93 -12.71 3.47
CA PRO A 212 8.89 -11.66 3.09
C PRO A 212 8.22 -10.35 2.64
N LEU A 213 7.01 -10.42 2.10
CA LEU A 213 6.22 -9.24 1.75
C LEU A 213 5.88 -8.43 3.01
N ILE A 214 5.35 -9.10 4.04
CA ILE A 214 4.90 -8.43 5.28
C ILE A 214 6.06 -7.75 6.00
N ASP A 215 7.28 -8.30 5.92
CA ASP A 215 8.49 -7.69 6.47
C ASP A 215 8.88 -6.36 5.77
N THR A 216 8.29 -6.04 4.63
CA THR A 216 8.54 -4.81 3.86
C THR A 216 7.42 -3.79 3.99
N ILE A 217 6.29 -4.16 4.60
CA ILE A 217 5.14 -3.27 4.76
C ILE A 217 5.26 -2.49 6.06
N ASP A 218 5.02 -1.19 5.97
CA ASP A 218 4.76 -0.32 7.12
C ASP A 218 3.25 0.03 7.10
N PRO A 219 2.41 -0.72 7.85
CA PRO A 219 0.97 -0.64 7.67
C PRO A 219 0.38 0.60 8.34
N VAL A 220 -0.28 1.46 7.56
CA VAL A 220 -0.98 2.65 8.05
C VAL A 220 -1.97 2.33 9.19
N LYS A 221 -2.56 1.13 9.15
CA LYS A 221 -3.51 0.66 10.19
C LYS A 221 -2.98 0.73 11.62
N ILE A 222 -1.69 0.42 11.82
CA ILE A 222 -1.08 0.48 13.17
C ILE A 222 -1.09 1.92 13.71
N TYR A 223 -1.02 2.91 12.84
CA TYR A 223 -1.10 4.32 13.22
C TYR A 223 -2.53 4.81 13.40
N GLU A 224 -3.51 4.16 12.75
CA GLU A 224 -4.93 4.44 12.88
C GLU A 224 -5.52 3.81 14.16
N TYR A 225 -4.96 2.70 14.66
CA TYR A 225 -5.35 1.98 15.88
C TYR A 225 -4.87 2.67 17.14
#